data_893e5301e32cf681f095142e25c59ebc
#
_entry.id   893e5301e32cf681f095142e25c59ebc
#
_cell.length_a   1.000
_cell.length_b   1.000
_cell.length_c   1.000
_cell.angle_alpha   90.00
_cell.angle_beta   90.00
_cell.angle_gamma   90.00
#
_symmetry.space_group_name_H-M   'P 1'
#
loop_
_entity.id
_entity.type
_entity.pdbx_description
1 polymer ?
#
loop_
_entity_poly.entity_id
_entity_poly.type
_entity_poly.pdbx_seq_one_letter_code
_entity_poly.pdbx_strand_id
1 'polypeptide(L)'
;MKKNALLVSLALMGLSLFSACGDDKEDNTNPVVDPVEEATIDDSEYDAIINQYVDAVVMPTYNDLKVKNSALYQAVVAFGNAPSDANFQEVCNAWLAAREPWESSEAFLFGPVADFGLDPNMDSWPLDQEAIVNTLKSQQWNQMEWTGNYDEDDEAIASAQNIRGFHTLEFLAFRDGKARTLHDVAASDDAADFVYSEAYATAWAQYMRNTAQLLVDDVTLLVSEWDNGYAESFKKHNGGDFTSGLSCIEQILDGCIDIAGEVGDAKIGEPYTLYQAGKTQEALYAVESWYSWHSRDDYTNNILSIRNVYYGSRDGSINKNSLSSLVAKYDPEVDAEMRNSITHAANAIQAIPQPFRNNINSKEAATAMEACEELVVNLAALKATLQLMTK
;
A
#
# COMPACT_ATOMS: atom_id res chain seq x y z
N MET A 1 12.84 30.86 -1.88
CA MET A 1 12.41 29.66 -1.15
C MET A 1 13.61 28.73 -1.12
N LYS A 2 14.11 28.45 0.07
CA LYS A 2 15.35 27.67 0.24
C LYS A 2 14.97 26.19 0.11
N LYS A 3 15.51 25.51 -0.89
CA LYS A 3 15.46 24.05 -1.00
C LYS A 3 16.30 23.50 0.17
N ASN A 4 15.65 22.95 1.16
CA ASN A 4 16.31 22.07 2.13
C ASN A 4 16.41 20.71 1.44
N ALA A 5 17.43 20.52 0.63
CA ALA A 5 17.84 19.19 0.25
C ALA A 5 18.43 18.56 1.53
N LEU A 6 17.87 17.44 1.91
CA LEU A 6 18.40 16.56 2.94
C LEU A 6 19.81 16.18 2.51
N LEU A 7 20.82 16.86 3.01
CA LEU A 7 22.18 16.41 2.96
C LEU A 7 22.30 15.38 4.10
N VAL A 8 22.22 14.10 3.72
CA VAL A 8 22.75 13.02 4.55
C VAL A 8 24.20 13.39 4.81
N SER A 9 24.45 13.97 5.98
CA SER A 9 25.79 14.29 6.44
C SER A 9 26.43 13.01 6.96
N LEU A 10 26.63 12.03 6.10
CA LEU A 10 27.76 11.13 6.30
C LEU A 10 28.99 12.03 6.19
N ALA A 11 29.70 12.23 7.28
CA ALA A 11 30.93 12.96 7.32
C ALA A 11 32.00 12.24 6.48
N LEU A 12 31.93 12.40 5.17
CA LEU A 12 33.07 12.23 4.29
C LEU A 12 34.03 13.39 4.62
N MET A 13 34.88 13.17 5.61
CA MET A 13 36.05 14.01 5.78
C MET A 13 36.95 13.80 4.58
N GLY A 14 36.69 14.59 3.53
CA GLY A 14 37.59 14.68 2.39
C GLY A 14 38.97 15.09 2.81
N LEU A 15 39.94 14.25 2.59
CA LEU A 15 41.37 14.61 2.63
C LEU A 15 41.62 15.76 1.64
N SER A 16 41.64 16.99 2.12
CA SER A 16 42.20 18.10 1.38
C SER A 16 43.73 18.02 1.46
N LEU A 17 44.35 17.50 0.41
CA LEU A 17 45.78 17.61 0.17
C LEU A 17 46.13 19.09 -0.10
N PHE A 18 46.52 19.83 0.91
CA PHE A 18 47.24 21.07 0.70
C PHE A 18 48.73 20.78 0.52
N SER A 19 49.20 20.88 -0.71
CA SER A 19 50.65 21.01 -1.03
C SER A 19 51.05 22.44 -0.68
N ALA A 20 51.77 22.61 0.39
CA ALA A 20 52.54 23.82 0.64
C ALA A 20 54.02 23.45 0.79
N CYS A 21 54.84 23.83 -0.15
CA CYS A 21 56.27 23.88 0.00
C CYS A 21 56.68 25.00 0.98
N GLY A 22 57.44 24.65 1.98
CA GLY A 22 58.10 25.60 2.90
C GLY A 22 59.01 24.84 3.85
N ASP A 23 60.30 24.95 3.62
CA ASP A 23 61.38 24.48 4.52
C ASP A 23 61.23 25.15 5.88
N ASP A 24 61.09 24.34 6.92
CA ASP A 24 61.73 24.59 8.22
C ASP A 24 61.52 23.38 9.14
N LYS A 25 62.61 22.99 9.81
CA LYS A 25 62.64 21.87 10.74
C LYS A 25 61.98 22.26 12.05
N GLU A 26 60.84 21.67 12.41
CA GLU A 26 60.41 21.52 13.78
C GLU A 26 59.71 20.15 13.97
N ASP A 27 59.97 19.60 15.16
CA ASP A 27 59.52 18.32 15.69
C ASP A 27 57.99 18.19 15.56
N ASN A 28 57.50 17.48 14.55
CA ASN A 28 56.09 17.33 14.31
C ASN A 28 55.66 15.90 14.67
N THR A 29 55.31 15.72 15.96
CA THR A 29 54.48 14.60 16.38
C THR A 29 53.03 14.90 15.96
N ASN A 30 52.70 14.71 14.69
CA ASN A 30 51.32 14.64 14.26
C ASN A 30 50.67 13.49 15.02
N PRO A 31 49.55 13.70 15.73
CA PRO A 31 48.78 12.60 16.24
C PRO A 31 48.33 11.76 15.02
N VAL A 32 48.71 10.50 15.01
CA VAL A 32 48.11 9.50 14.10
C VAL A 32 46.64 9.49 14.50
N VAL A 33 45.79 10.14 13.73
CA VAL A 33 44.36 9.95 13.84
C VAL A 33 44.13 8.51 13.30
N ASP A 34 43.86 7.58 14.20
CA ASP A 34 43.44 6.26 13.82
C ASP A 34 42.28 6.44 12.82
N PRO A 35 42.26 5.71 11.69
CA PRO A 35 41.14 5.75 10.76
C PRO A 35 39.87 5.44 11.58
N VAL A 36 38.90 6.33 11.54
CA VAL A 36 37.58 6.06 12.11
C VAL A 36 37.11 4.81 11.35
N GLU A 37 37.00 3.70 12.07
CA GLU A 37 36.45 2.47 11.51
C GLU A 37 35.02 2.80 11.08
N GLU A 38 34.77 2.81 9.76
CA GLU A 38 33.41 3.01 9.24
C GLU A 38 32.53 1.91 9.82
N ALA A 39 31.44 2.32 10.48
CA ALA A 39 30.50 1.39 11.05
C ALA A 39 29.94 0.49 9.94
N THR A 40 30.01 -0.82 10.12
CA THR A 40 29.56 -1.81 9.14
C THR A 40 28.50 -2.70 9.77
N ILE A 41 27.53 -3.09 8.97
CA ILE A 41 26.46 -4.02 9.33
C ILE A 41 26.84 -5.41 8.82
N ASP A 42 26.86 -6.41 9.69
CA ASP A 42 26.97 -7.81 9.27
C ASP A 42 25.62 -8.25 8.69
N ASP A 43 25.62 -8.91 7.53
CA ASP A 43 24.38 -9.33 6.85
C ASP A 43 23.48 -10.16 7.76
N SER A 44 24.04 -10.94 8.67
CA SER A 44 23.29 -11.72 9.67
C SER A 44 22.51 -10.89 10.69
N GLU A 45 22.79 -9.57 10.82
CA GLU A 45 21.97 -8.69 11.68
C GLU A 45 20.55 -8.51 11.13
N TYR A 46 20.36 -8.75 9.84
CA TYR A 46 19.05 -8.68 9.20
C TYR A 46 18.16 -9.88 9.51
N ASP A 47 18.70 -11.05 9.87
CA ASP A 47 17.93 -12.28 10.09
C ASP A 47 16.80 -12.09 11.11
N ALA A 48 17.10 -11.45 12.24
CA ALA A 48 16.12 -11.21 13.28
C ALA A 48 15.02 -10.22 12.85
N ILE A 49 15.38 -9.26 11.99
CA ILE A 49 14.45 -8.25 11.45
C ILE A 49 13.53 -8.88 10.42
N ILE A 50 14.08 -9.67 9.50
CA ILE A 50 13.31 -10.38 8.47
C ILE A 50 12.33 -11.36 9.11
N ASN A 51 12.77 -12.12 10.11
CA ASN A 51 11.90 -13.02 10.87
C ASN A 51 10.76 -12.23 11.55
N GLN A 52 11.08 -11.13 12.24
CA GLN A 52 10.09 -10.28 12.91
C GLN A 52 9.09 -9.68 11.91
N TYR A 53 9.57 -9.20 10.78
CA TYR A 53 8.74 -8.65 9.70
C TYR A 53 7.72 -9.69 9.20
N VAL A 54 8.18 -10.89 8.85
CA VAL A 54 7.29 -11.95 8.36
C VAL A 54 6.29 -12.38 9.44
N ASP A 55 6.78 -12.67 10.66
CA ASP A 55 5.98 -13.30 11.71
C ASP A 55 5.04 -12.33 12.43
N ALA A 56 5.38 -11.05 12.51
CA ALA A 56 4.61 -10.07 13.29
C ALA A 56 3.91 -9.00 12.44
N VAL A 57 4.29 -8.85 11.16
CA VAL A 57 3.67 -7.87 10.27
C VAL A 57 2.95 -8.57 9.12
N VAL A 58 3.65 -9.26 8.23
CA VAL A 58 3.08 -9.81 6.99
C VAL A 58 2.00 -10.85 7.28
N MET A 59 2.39 -11.97 7.92
CA MET A 59 1.47 -13.10 8.14
C MET A 59 0.26 -12.73 9.01
N PRO A 60 0.41 -11.95 10.11
CA PRO A 60 -0.76 -11.50 10.85
C PRO A 60 -1.68 -10.56 10.06
N THR A 61 -1.16 -9.72 9.15
CA THR A 61 -1.97 -8.84 8.31
C THR A 61 -2.77 -9.65 7.29
N TYR A 62 -2.15 -10.58 6.56
CA TYR A 62 -2.85 -11.43 5.61
C TYR A 62 -3.86 -12.38 6.27
N ASN A 63 -3.56 -12.91 7.46
CA ASN A 63 -4.52 -13.72 8.20
C ASN A 63 -5.72 -12.89 8.70
N ASP A 64 -5.51 -11.64 9.11
CA ASP A 64 -6.58 -10.71 9.48
C ASP A 64 -7.46 -10.39 8.26
N LEU A 65 -6.85 -10.09 7.10
CA LEU A 65 -7.54 -9.90 5.83
C LEU A 65 -8.42 -11.12 5.48
N LYS A 66 -7.89 -12.34 5.62
CA LYS A 66 -8.63 -13.58 5.35
C LYS A 66 -9.86 -13.73 6.26
N VAL A 67 -9.71 -13.42 7.55
CA VAL A 67 -10.81 -13.47 8.51
C VAL A 67 -11.88 -12.43 8.15
N LYS A 68 -11.48 -11.20 7.83
CA LYS A 68 -12.37 -10.10 7.52
C LYS A 68 -13.06 -10.28 6.16
N ASN A 69 -12.38 -10.79 5.13
CA ASN A 69 -13.00 -11.15 3.85
C ASN A 69 -14.02 -12.28 4.02
N SER A 70 -13.76 -13.26 4.89
CA SER A 70 -14.74 -14.28 5.22
C SER A 70 -15.98 -13.70 5.90
N ALA A 71 -15.82 -12.73 6.79
CA ALA A 71 -16.94 -12.02 7.42
C ALA A 71 -17.73 -11.17 6.41
N LEU A 72 -17.04 -10.48 5.48
CA LEU A 72 -17.64 -9.74 4.39
C LEU A 72 -18.49 -10.66 3.49
N TYR A 73 -17.96 -11.82 3.13
CA TYR A 73 -18.72 -12.84 2.39
C TYR A 73 -20.01 -13.26 3.13
N GLN A 74 -19.94 -13.48 4.43
CA GLN A 74 -21.13 -13.84 5.22
C GLN A 74 -22.17 -12.70 5.26
N ALA A 75 -21.76 -11.45 5.36
CA ALA A 75 -22.66 -10.29 5.28
C ALA A 75 -23.34 -10.20 3.91
N VAL A 76 -22.61 -10.43 2.83
CA VAL A 76 -23.13 -10.49 1.46
C VAL A 76 -24.13 -11.65 1.30
N VAL A 77 -23.84 -12.83 1.82
CA VAL A 77 -24.76 -13.97 1.83
C VAL A 77 -26.04 -13.63 2.60
N ALA A 78 -25.94 -12.97 3.74
CA ALA A 78 -27.11 -12.52 4.53
C ALA A 78 -27.96 -11.52 3.73
N PHE A 79 -27.34 -10.55 3.05
CA PHE A 79 -28.04 -9.62 2.16
C PHE A 79 -28.75 -10.39 1.04
N GLY A 80 -28.08 -11.32 0.36
CA GLY A 80 -28.66 -12.11 -0.73
C GLY A 80 -29.88 -12.95 -0.30
N ASN A 81 -29.89 -13.45 0.94
CA ASN A 81 -30.99 -14.24 1.50
C ASN A 81 -32.17 -13.38 1.97
N ALA A 82 -31.90 -12.14 2.42
CA ALA A 82 -32.90 -11.23 2.94
C ALA A 82 -32.52 -9.76 2.61
N PRO A 83 -32.70 -9.32 1.35
CA PRO A 83 -32.35 -7.98 0.94
C PRO A 83 -33.08 -6.93 1.81
N SER A 84 -32.32 -6.02 2.42
CA SER A 84 -32.82 -4.93 3.23
C SER A 84 -31.76 -3.84 3.36
N ASP A 85 -32.18 -2.61 3.66
CA ASP A 85 -31.25 -1.50 3.91
C ASP A 85 -30.32 -1.80 5.10
N ALA A 86 -30.81 -2.52 6.12
CA ALA A 86 -29.99 -2.95 7.24
C ALA A 86 -28.88 -3.92 6.79
N ASN A 87 -29.19 -4.89 5.93
CA ASN A 87 -28.21 -5.83 5.41
C ASN A 87 -27.23 -5.16 4.41
N PHE A 88 -27.63 -4.13 3.66
CA PHE A 88 -26.70 -3.28 2.92
C PHE A 88 -25.69 -2.61 3.86
N GLN A 89 -26.19 -2.05 4.98
CA GLN A 89 -25.30 -1.42 5.97
C GLN A 89 -24.29 -2.42 6.57
N GLU A 90 -24.73 -3.66 6.86
CA GLU A 90 -23.81 -4.69 7.36
C GLU A 90 -22.76 -5.09 6.33
N VAL A 91 -23.11 -5.15 5.04
CA VAL A 91 -22.12 -5.35 3.97
C VAL A 91 -21.09 -4.21 3.95
N CYS A 92 -21.55 -2.96 4.03
CA CYS A 92 -20.67 -1.80 4.08
C CYS A 92 -19.75 -1.83 5.30
N ASN A 93 -20.27 -2.15 6.48
CA ASN A 93 -19.47 -2.28 7.70
C ASN A 93 -18.40 -3.36 7.56
N ALA A 94 -18.74 -4.51 6.99
CA ALA A 94 -17.80 -5.61 6.76
C ALA A 94 -16.77 -5.28 5.68
N TRP A 95 -17.17 -4.54 4.63
CA TRP A 95 -16.26 -4.07 3.58
C TRP A 95 -15.21 -3.11 4.17
N LEU A 96 -15.61 -2.11 4.93
CA LEU A 96 -14.69 -1.19 5.60
C LEU A 96 -13.71 -1.92 6.53
N ALA A 97 -14.21 -2.92 7.26
CA ALA A 97 -13.36 -3.73 8.11
C ALA A 97 -12.34 -4.57 7.32
N ALA A 98 -12.70 -5.05 6.12
CA ALA A 98 -11.82 -5.85 5.27
C ALA A 98 -10.81 -4.99 4.50
N ARG A 99 -11.13 -3.74 4.16
CA ARG A 99 -10.20 -2.79 3.53
C ARG A 99 -8.99 -2.49 4.41
N GLU A 100 -9.17 -2.28 5.71
CA GLU A 100 -8.09 -1.89 6.62
C GLU A 100 -6.85 -2.82 6.55
N PRO A 101 -6.95 -4.15 6.69
CA PRO A 101 -5.78 -5.03 6.56
C PRO A 101 -5.25 -5.11 5.12
N TRP A 102 -6.08 -4.94 4.09
CA TRP A 102 -5.62 -4.85 2.72
C TRP A 102 -4.72 -3.63 2.54
N GLU A 103 -5.22 -2.45 2.82
CA GLU A 103 -4.47 -1.18 2.75
C GLU A 103 -3.22 -1.18 3.64
N SER A 104 -3.29 -1.88 4.78
CA SER A 104 -2.14 -2.07 5.68
C SER A 104 -1.14 -3.11 5.17
N SER A 105 -1.37 -3.74 4.02
CA SER A 105 -0.45 -4.67 3.35
C SER A 105 0.27 -4.08 2.15
N GLU A 106 -0.07 -2.87 1.74
CA GLU A 106 0.43 -2.23 0.52
C GLU A 106 1.97 -2.10 0.45
N ALA A 107 2.65 -1.97 1.59
CA ALA A 107 4.12 -1.96 1.62
C ALA A 107 4.77 -3.33 1.35
N PHE A 108 4.00 -4.40 1.09
CA PHE A 108 4.54 -5.74 0.87
C PHE A 108 3.76 -6.58 -0.17
N LEU A 109 3.31 -5.92 -1.24
CA LEU A 109 2.63 -6.55 -2.38
C LEU A 109 3.63 -7.17 -3.37
N PHE A 110 4.55 -7.99 -2.89
CA PHE A 110 5.54 -8.72 -3.69
C PHE A 110 5.42 -10.24 -3.51
N GLY A 111 6.20 -11.01 -4.28
CA GLY A 111 6.16 -12.47 -4.26
C GLY A 111 4.79 -13.00 -4.65
N PRO A 112 4.11 -13.84 -3.84
CA PRO A 112 2.84 -14.44 -4.22
C PRO A 112 1.75 -13.46 -4.66
N VAL A 113 1.74 -12.22 -4.13
CA VAL A 113 0.77 -11.20 -4.58
C VAL A 113 1.00 -10.87 -6.06
N ALA A 114 2.26 -10.60 -6.43
CA ALA A 114 2.65 -10.28 -7.80
C ALA A 114 2.59 -11.52 -8.70
N ASP A 115 3.10 -12.66 -8.25
CA ASP A 115 3.18 -13.90 -9.03
C ASP A 115 1.81 -14.40 -9.53
N PHE A 116 0.75 -14.14 -8.77
CA PHE A 116 -0.61 -14.57 -9.08
C PHE A 116 -1.55 -13.40 -9.47
N GLY A 117 -1.04 -12.19 -9.60
CA GLY A 117 -1.85 -11.01 -9.93
C GLY A 117 -2.95 -10.73 -8.91
N LEU A 118 -2.68 -10.99 -7.61
CA LEU A 118 -3.71 -10.90 -6.57
C LEU A 118 -4.07 -9.47 -6.22
N ASP A 119 -3.15 -8.52 -6.41
CA ASP A 119 -3.44 -7.12 -6.24
C ASP A 119 -4.50 -6.65 -7.24
N PRO A 120 -4.32 -6.69 -8.56
CA PRO A 120 -5.38 -6.30 -9.49
C PRO A 120 -6.62 -7.21 -9.43
N ASN A 121 -6.54 -8.42 -8.87
CA ASN A 121 -7.72 -9.24 -8.60
C ASN A 121 -8.61 -8.66 -7.52
N MET A 122 -8.00 -8.14 -6.47
CA MET A 122 -8.69 -7.66 -5.27
C MET A 122 -8.95 -6.16 -5.30
N ASP A 123 -8.11 -5.37 -5.97
CA ASP A 123 -8.09 -3.91 -5.82
C ASP A 123 -7.93 -3.11 -7.12
N SER A 124 -8.39 -3.64 -8.25
CA SER A 124 -8.35 -2.89 -9.53
C SER A 124 -9.02 -1.53 -9.45
N TRP A 125 -8.28 -0.49 -9.82
CA TRP A 125 -8.72 0.89 -9.98
C TRP A 125 -7.99 1.57 -11.16
N PRO A 126 -8.57 2.50 -11.94
CA PRO A 126 -9.95 3.04 -11.83
C PRO A 126 -11.03 2.04 -12.25
N LEU A 127 -12.22 2.19 -11.66
CA LEU A 127 -13.34 1.28 -11.81
C LEU A 127 -14.02 1.44 -13.18
N ASP A 128 -14.27 0.32 -13.89
CA ASP A 128 -15.06 0.28 -15.12
C ASP A 128 -16.55 0.06 -14.80
N GLN A 129 -17.28 1.17 -14.51
CA GLN A 129 -18.69 1.13 -14.16
C GLN A 129 -19.56 0.53 -15.29
N GLU A 130 -19.19 0.78 -16.55
CA GLU A 130 -19.96 0.23 -17.70
C GLU A 130 -19.81 -1.28 -17.78
N ALA A 131 -18.60 -1.80 -17.63
CA ALA A 131 -18.36 -3.23 -17.60
C ALA A 131 -19.08 -3.91 -16.43
N ILE A 132 -19.07 -3.31 -15.24
CA ILE A 132 -19.79 -3.82 -14.06
C ILE A 132 -21.28 -3.88 -14.31
N VAL A 133 -21.91 -2.80 -14.80
CA VAL A 133 -23.34 -2.74 -15.10
C VAL A 133 -23.71 -3.73 -16.20
N ASN A 134 -22.88 -3.88 -17.24
CA ASN A 134 -23.08 -4.86 -18.30
C ASN A 134 -23.00 -6.30 -17.79
N THR A 135 -22.04 -6.61 -16.92
CA THR A 135 -21.89 -7.92 -16.27
C THR A 135 -23.13 -8.24 -15.42
N LEU A 136 -23.59 -7.26 -14.62
CA LEU A 136 -24.81 -7.41 -13.82
C LEU A 136 -26.05 -7.69 -14.70
N LYS A 137 -26.22 -6.95 -15.79
CA LYS A 137 -27.36 -7.13 -16.70
C LYS A 137 -27.29 -8.42 -17.50
N SER A 138 -26.11 -8.81 -17.96
CA SER A 138 -25.92 -10.02 -18.78
C SER A 138 -25.83 -11.30 -17.94
N GLN A 139 -25.47 -11.18 -16.66
CA GLN A 139 -25.24 -12.29 -15.72
C GLN A 139 -24.19 -13.30 -16.23
N GLN A 140 -23.19 -12.82 -16.97
CA GLN A 140 -22.10 -13.67 -17.50
C GLN A 140 -20.97 -13.76 -16.46
N TRP A 141 -21.23 -14.43 -15.35
CA TRP A 141 -20.32 -14.52 -14.20
C TRP A 141 -18.98 -15.19 -14.52
N ASN A 142 -18.93 -16.04 -15.55
CA ASN A 142 -17.69 -16.66 -16.03
C ASN A 142 -16.65 -15.67 -16.58
N GLN A 143 -17.04 -14.42 -16.83
CA GLN A 143 -16.11 -13.34 -17.22
C GLN A 143 -15.29 -12.78 -16.07
N MET A 144 -15.63 -13.11 -14.82
CA MET A 144 -14.92 -12.67 -13.62
C MET A 144 -13.68 -13.51 -13.31
N GLU A 145 -13.42 -14.56 -14.05
CA GLU A 145 -12.35 -15.51 -13.83
C GLU A 145 -11.68 -15.87 -15.17
N TRP A 146 -10.45 -16.30 -15.08
CA TRP A 146 -9.70 -16.85 -16.23
C TRP A 146 -9.12 -18.22 -15.91
N THR A 147 -8.51 -18.86 -16.90
CA THR A 147 -7.86 -20.17 -16.75
C THR A 147 -6.40 -20.06 -17.21
N GLY A 148 -5.52 -20.73 -16.53
CA GLY A 148 -4.07 -20.71 -16.82
C GLY A 148 -3.28 -19.90 -15.80
N ASN A 149 -2.03 -19.63 -16.12
CA ASN A 149 -1.17 -18.82 -15.30
C ASN A 149 -1.53 -17.34 -15.45
N TYR A 150 -1.24 -16.55 -14.44
CA TYR A 150 -1.33 -15.10 -14.53
C TYR A 150 -0.32 -14.55 -15.55
N ASP A 151 -0.78 -13.63 -16.37
CA ASP A 151 0.01 -12.87 -17.34
C ASP A 151 -0.52 -11.43 -17.34
N GLU A 152 0.29 -10.49 -16.91
CA GLU A 152 -0.10 -9.08 -16.80
C GLU A 152 -0.43 -8.41 -18.14
N ASP A 153 0.11 -8.95 -19.22
CA ASP A 153 -0.14 -8.47 -20.60
C ASP A 153 -1.39 -9.08 -21.23
N ASP A 154 -2.10 -10.02 -20.56
CA ASP A 154 -3.32 -10.65 -21.09
C ASP A 154 -4.55 -9.78 -20.87
N GLU A 155 -5.08 -9.20 -21.97
CA GLU A 155 -6.28 -8.35 -21.96
C GLU A 155 -7.52 -9.05 -21.39
N ALA A 156 -7.62 -10.38 -21.48
CA ALA A 156 -8.77 -11.12 -20.94
C ALA A 156 -8.68 -11.20 -19.41
N ILE A 157 -7.46 -11.35 -18.87
CA ILE A 157 -7.21 -11.29 -17.42
C ILE A 157 -7.52 -9.88 -16.89
N ALA A 158 -6.96 -8.85 -17.51
CA ALA A 158 -7.22 -7.46 -17.13
C ALA A 158 -8.73 -7.12 -17.17
N SER A 159 -9.44 -7.61 -18.19
CA SER A 159 -10.90 -7.43 -18.28
C SER A 159 -11.67 -8.14 -17.17
N ALA A 160 -11.21 -9.32 -16.73
CA ALA A 160 -11.82 -10.04 -15.62
C ALA A 160 -11.55 -9.32 -14.27
N GLN A 161 -10.35 -8.79 -14.09
CA GLN A 161 -9.94 -8.02 -12.90
C GLN A 161 -10.77 -6.74 -12.72
N ASN A 162 -11.12 -6.04 -13.81
CA ASN A 162 -11.90 -4.80 -13.77
C ASN A 162 -13.37 -4.96 -13.34
N ILE A 163 -13.89 -6.18 -13.23
CA ILE A 163 -15.28 -6.47 -12.85
C ILE A 163 -15.40 -7.29 -11.55
N ARG A 164 -14.33 -7.32 -10.74
CA ARG A 164 -14.27 -8.04 -9.45
C ARG A 164 -13.52 -7.19 -8.41
N GLY A 165 -13.27 -7.74 -7.23
CA GLY A 165 -12.48 -7.08 -6.20
C GLY A 165 -13.27 -6.14 -5.30
N PHE A 166 -12.53 -5.43 -4.44
CA PHE A 166 -13.10 -4.53 -3.44
C PHE A 166 -13.93 -3.40 -4.06
N HIS A 167 -13.43 -2.77 -5.13
CA HIS A 167 -14.10 -1.62 -5.73
C HIS A 167 -15.37 -2.00 -6.50
N THR A 168 -15.42 -3.18 -7.13
CA THR A 168 -16.67 -3.70 -7.68
C THR A 168 -17.71 -3.92 -6.57
N LEU A 169 -17.30 -4.49 -5.43
CA LEU A 169 -18.22 -4.69 -4.32
C LEU A 169 -18.58 -3.35 -3.65
N GLU A 170 -17.66 -2.40 -3.62
CA GLU A 170 -17.91 -1.02 -3.20
C GLU A 170 -19.01 -0.37 -4.05
N PHE A 171 -18.89 -0.43 -5.39
CA PHE A 171 -19.92 0.06 -6.30
C PHE A 171 -21.28 -0.57 -6.02
N LEU A 172 -21.33 -1.87 -5.73
CA LEU A 172 -22.58 -2.60 -5.48
C LEU A 172 -23.17 -2.30 -4.08
N ALA A 173 -22.37 -1.89 -3.11
CA ALA A 173 -22.79 -1.71 -1.72
C ALA A 173 -22.95 -0.25 -1.29
N PHE A 174 -22.12 0.66 -1.81
CA PHE A 174 -22.08 2.06 -1.39
C PHE A 174 -22.64 3.02 -2.44
N ARG A 175 -23.12 4.16 -1.96
CA ARG A 175 -23.44 5.34 -2.75
C ARG A 175 -23.29 6.60 -1.91
N ASP A 176 -22.58 7.59 -2.44
CA ASP A 176 -22.39 8.89 -1.78
C ASP A 176 -21.92 8.78 -0.32
N GLY A 177 -20.95 7.89 -0.05
CA GLY A 177 -20.35 7.67 1.26
C GLY A 177 -21.23 6.93 2.25
N LYS A 178 -22.30 6.29 1.80
CA LYS A 178 -23.27 5.57 2.63
C LYS A 178 -23.63 4.22 2.01
N ALA A 179 -24.21 3.34 2.81
CA ALA A 179 -24.81 2.13 2.28
C ALA A 179 -25.92 2.49 1.29
N ARG A 180 -25.98 1.75 0.18
CA ARG A 180 -27.14 1.79 -0.73
C ARG A 180 -28.41 1.38 -0.02
N THR A 181 -29.56 1.79 -0.57
CA THR A 181 -30.86 1.37 -0.12
C THR A 181 -31.60 0.62 -1.23
N LEU A 182 -32.63 -0.16 -0.85
CA LEU A 182 -33.50 -0.84 -1.83
C LEU A 182 -34.31 0.16 -2.66
N HIS A 183 -34.32 1.44 -2.30
CA HIS A 183 -35.15 2.49 -2.87
C HIS A 183 -34.35 3.66 -3.45
N ASP A 184 -33.04 3.47 -3.68
CA ASP A 184 -32.22 4.50 -4.32
C ASP A 184 -32.79 4.89 -5.68
N VAL A 185 -32.69 6.17 -6.00
CA VAL A 185 -33.13 6.72 -7.29
C VAL A 185 -31.89 7.15 -8.09
N ALA A 186 -31.79 6.69 -9.33
CA ALA A 186 -30.72 7.12 -10.22
C ALA A 186 -30.84 8.63 -10.50
N ALA A 187 -29.71 9.35 -10.44
CA ALA A 187 -29.64 10.76 -10.76
C ALA A 187 -29.51 11.01 -12.27
N SER A 188 -28.93 10.06 -12.99
CA SER A 188 -28.78 10.06 -14.45
C SER A 188 -28.89 8.64 -15.02
N ASP A 189 -28.75 8.53 -16.35
CA ASP A 189 -28.68 7.22 -17.04
C ASP A 189 -27.25 6.69 -17.11
N ASP A 190 -26.26 7.38 -16.56
CA ASP A 190 -24.88 6.98 -16.54
C ASP A 190 -24.67 5.70 -15.70
N ALA A 191 -23.73 4.85 -16.11
CA ALA A 191 -23.44 3.61 -15.38
C ALA A 191 -23.02 3.87 -13.92
N ALA A 192 -22.33 4.96 -13.64
CA ALA A 192 -21.96 5.38 -12.29
C ALA A 192 -23.14 5.62 -11.36
N ASP A 193 -24.30 6.01 -11.90
CA ASP A 193 -25.54 6.27 -11.18
C ASP A 193 -26.50 5.07 -11.14
N PHE A 194 -26.09 3.92 -11.68
CA PHE A 194 -26.94 2.72 -11.70
C PHE A 194 -27.28 2.28 -10.27
N VAL A 195 -28.55 1.96 -10.04
CA VAL A 195 -29.09 1.67 -8.71
C VAL A 195 -29.70 0.28 -8.61
N TYR A 196 -29.77 -0.23 -7.39
CA TYR A 196 -30.53 -1.44 -7.08
C TYR A 196 -32.00 -1.27 -7.49
N SER A 197 -32.59 -2.33 -8.02
CA SER A 197 -34.01 -2.41 -8.27
C SER A 197 -34.50 -3.86 -8.16
N GLU A 198 -35.81 -4.05 -7.96
CA GLU A 198 -36.42 -5.39 -7.90
C GLU A 198 -36.17 -6.21 -9.14
N ALA A 199 -36.08 -5.56 -10.33
CA ALA A 199 -35.78 -6.22 -11.60
C ALA A 199 -34.39 -6.87 -11.64
N TYR A 200 -33.47 -6.34 -10.89
CA TYR A 200 -32.09 -6.85 -10.81
C TYR A 200 -31.75 -7.48 -9.46
N ALA A 201 -32.68 -7.62 -8.53
CA ALA A 201 -32.43 -8.08 -7.16
C ALA A 201 -31.64 -9.39 -7.10
N THR A 202 -32.02 -10.37 -7.89
CA THR A 202 -31.33 -11.69 -7.96
C THR A 202 -29.94 -11.56 -8.55
N ALA A 203 -29.78 -10.81 -9.64
CA ALA A 203 -28.49 -10.59 -10.28
C ALA A 203 -27.54 -9.79 -9.37
N TRP A 204 -28.06 -8.77 -8.68
CA TRP A 204 -27.31 -7.95 -7.72
C TRP A 204 -26.74 -8.79 -6.59
N ALA A 205 -27.59 -9.58 -5.92
CA ALA A 205 -27.18 -10.46 -4.85
C ALA A 205 -26.18 -11.54 -5.32
N GLN A 206 -26.35 -12.07 -6.52
CA GLN A 206 -25.43 -13.05 -7.07
C GLN A 206 -24.08 -12.42 -7.41
N TYR A 207 -24.08 -11.21 -7.99
CA TYR A 207 -22.83 -10.51 -8.31
C TYR A 207 -22.03 -10.21 -7.06
N MET A 208 -22.67 -9.59 -6.04
CA MET A 208 -22.00 -9.35 -4.75
C MET A 208 -21.42 -10.63 -4.15
N ARG A 209 -22.18 -11.75 -4.22
CA ARG A 209 -21.74 -13.05 -3.70
C ARG A 209 -20.52 -13.57 -4.46
N ASN A 210 -20.52 -13.51 -5.79
CA ASN A 210 -19.40 -13.97 -6.60
C ASN A 210 -18.15 -13.13 -6.31
N THR A 211 -18.28 -11.81 -6.29
CA THR A 211 -17.16 -10.90 -5.99
C THR A 211 -16.59 -11.15 -4.59
N ALA A 212 -17.45 -11.26 -3.58
CA ALA A 212 -17.01 -11.53 -2.21
C ALA A 212 -16.37 -12.92 -2.05
N GLN A 213 -16.84 -13.94 -2.81
CA GLN A 213 -16.22 -15.26 -2.82
C GLN A 213 -14.83 -15.21 -3.43
N LEU A 214 -14.66 -14.51 -4.56
CA LEU A 214 -13.35 -14.35 -5.20
C LEU A 214 -12.35 -13.63 -4.29
N LEU A 215 -12.78 -12.62 -3.52
CA LEU A 215 -11.92 -12.01 -2.48
C LEU A 215 -11.48 -12.99 -1.40
N VAL A 216 -12.34 -13.94 -1.01
CA VAL A 216 -11.98 -15.01 -0.05
C VAL A 216 -11.00 -16.01 -0.68
N ASP A 217 -11.21 -16.35 -1.96
CA ASP A 217 -10.38 -17.31 -2.67
C ASP A 217 -8.98 -16.73 -2.91
N ASP A 218 -8.86 -15.47 -3.35
CA ASP A 218 -7.59 -14.78 -3.58
C ASP A 218 -6.77 -14.66 -2.29
N VAL A 219 -7.38 -14.20 -1.19
CA VAL A 219 -6.65 -14.09 0.09
C VAL A 219 -6.31 -15.47 0.67
N THR A 220 -7.11 -16.50 0.38
CA THR A 220 -6.80 -17.87 0.81
C THR A 220 -5.60 -18.41 0.04
N LEU A 221 -5.52 -18.16 -1.26
CA LEU A 221 -4.35 -18.47 -2.08
C LEU A 221 -3.12 -17.73 -1.54
N LEU A 222 -3.22 -16.41 -1.32
CA LEU A 222 -2.13 -15.60 -0.80
C LEU A 222 -1.55 -16.16 0.50
N VAL A 223 -2.40 -16.41 1.49
CA VAL A 223 -1.95 -16.98 2.79
C VAL A 223 -1.34 -18.36 2.58
N SER A 224 -1.94 -19.20 1.72
CA SER A 224 -1.45 -20.55 1.45
C SER A 224 -0.05 -20.55 0.82
N GLU A 225 0.21 -19.66 -0.14
CA GLU A 225 1.51 -19.57 -0.80
C GLU A 225 2.60 -19.07 0.16
N TRP A 226 2.28 -18.10 1.02
CA TRP A 226 3.20 -17.71 2.08
C TRP A 226 3.49 -18.86 3.05
N ASP A 227 2.46 -19.58 3.51
CA ASP A 227 2.60 -20.72 4.45
C ASP A 227 3.33 -21.91 3.81
N ASN A 228 3.15 -22.15 2.51
CA ASN A 228 3.71 -23.30 1.78
C ASN A 228 5.18 -23.17 1.40
N GLY A 229 5.89 -22.20 1.95
CA GLY A 229 7.34 -22.12 1.86
C GLY A 229 7.91 -20.78 1.48
N TYR A 230 7.10 -19.84 0.94
CA TYR A 230 7.61 -18.52 0.59
C TYR A 230 8.13 -17.78 1.83
N ALA A 231 7.38 -17.79 2.95
CA ALA A 231 7.80 -17.19 4.21
C ALA A 231 9.14 -17.75 4.71
N GLU A 232 9.32 -19.08 4.68
CA GLU A 232 10.56 -19.72 5.11
C GLU A 232 11.72 -19.45 4.16
N SER A 233 11.46 -19.40 2.84
CA SER A 233 12.46 -19.06 1.83
C SER A 233 12.93 -17.62 2.00
N PHE A 234 12.00 -16.68 2.20
CA PHE A 234 12.31 -15.28 2.44
C PHE A 234 13.09 -15.08 3.74
N LYS A 235 12.66 -15.71 4.86
CA LYS A 235 13.37 -15.64 6.15
C LYS A 235 14.78 -16.18 6.11
N LYS A 236 15.04 -17.17 5.26
CA LYS A 236 16.37 -17.81 5.11
C LYS A 236 17.19 -17.20 3.98
N HIS A 237 16.61 -16.23 3.26
CA HIS A 237 17.20 -15.61 2.05
C HIS A 237 17.90 -16.64 1.15
N ASN A 238 17.22 -17.77 0.88
CA ASN A 238 17.78 -18.91 0.14
C ASN A 238 16.94 -19.32 -1.07
N GLY A 239 16.06 -18.47 -1.55
CA GLY A 239 15.17 -18.72 -2.68
C GLY A 239 15.19 -17.61 -3.71
N GLY A 240 15.32 -18.00 -4.98
CA GLY A 240 15.10 -17.10 -6.11
C GLY A 240 15.96 -15.84 -6.07
N ASP A 241 15.30 -14.73 -5.87
CA ASP A 241 15.88 -13.38 -5.93
C ASP A 241 16.52 -12.94 -4.60
N PHE A 242 16.29 -13.70 -3.50
CA PHE A 242 16.80 -13.35 -2.18
C PHE A 242 17.96 -14.27 -1.81
N THR A 243 19.19 -13.74 -1.92
CA THR A 243 20.43 -14.50 -1.68
C THR A 243 21.24 -13.99 -0.48
N SER A 244 20.74 -12.96 0.21
CA SER A 244 21.33 -12.35 1.41
C SER A 244 20.28 -11.68 2.25
N GLY A 245 20.58 -11.39 3.51
CA GLY A 245 19.71 -10.59 4.37
C GLY A 245 19.49 -9.19 3.78
N LEU A 246 20.54 -8.58 3.24
CA LEU A 246 20.41 -7.28 2.59
C LEU A 246 19.42 -7.31 1.42
N SER A 247 19.43 -8.34 0.56
CA SER A 247 18.48 -8.42 -0.57
C SER A 247 17.02 -8.48 -0.12
N CYS A 248 16.74 -9.12 1.01
CA CYS A 248 15.41 -9.08 1.63
C CYS A 248 15.05 -7.69 2.16
N ILE A 249 16.00 -7.00 2.80
CA ILE A 249 15.78 -5.63 3.30
C ILE A 249 15.58 -4.64 2.14
N GLU A 250 16.29 -4.80 1.05
CA GLU A 250 16.09 -4.00 -0.17
C GLU A 250 14.67 -4.17 -0.72
N GLN A 251 14.18 -5.41 -0.84
CA GLN A 251 12.79 -5.68 -1.26
C GLN A 251 11.77 -5.06 -0.31
N ILE A 252 11.98 -5.17 1.01
CA ILE A 252 11.10 -4.56 2.01
C ILE A 252 11.05 -3.03 1.84
N LEU A 253 12.20 -2.40 1.61
CA LEU A 253 12.27 -0.94 1.43
C LEU A 253 11.72 -0.52 0.05
N ASP A 254 11.88 -1.33 -0.99
CA ASP A 254 11.27 -1.06 -2.29
C ASP A 254 9.75 -1.02 -2.18
N GLY A 255 9.12 -2.01 -1.53
CA GLY A 255 7.68 -1.97 -1.29
C GLY A 255 7.22 -0.74 -0.49
N CYS A 256 8.03 -0.27 0.48
CA CYS A 256 7.75 0.97 1.19
C CYS A 256 7.88 2.21 0.29
N ILE A 257 8.87 2.25 -0.59
CA ILE A 257 9.09 3.35 -1.54
C ILE A 257 7.96 3.39 -2.56
N ASP A 258 7.58 2.23 -3.10
CA ASP A 258 6.56 2.10 -4.13
C ASP A 258 5.21 2.63 -3.62
N ILE A 259 4.74 2.16 -2.46
CA ILE A 259 3.46 2.64 -1.94
C ILE A 259 3.50 4.10 -1.48
N ALA A 260 4.61 4.61 -0.94
CA ALA A 260 4.72 6.03 -0.61
C ALA A 260 4.63 6.90 -1.87
N GLY A 261 5.27 6.47 -2.97
CA GLY A 261 5.21 7.11 -4.28
C GLY A 261 3.82 7.01 -4.89
N GLU A 262 3.20 5.84 -4.86
CA GLU A 262 1.86 5.62 -5.39
C GLU A 262 0.82 6.50 -4.70
N VAL A 263 0.83 6.59 -3.37
CA VAL A 263 -0.08 7.48 -2.63
C VAL A 263 0.12 8.93 -3.03
N GLY A 264 1.37 9.39 -3.15
CA GLY A 264 1.68 10.77 -3.50
C GLY A 264 1.35 11.12 -4.94
N ASP A 265 1.78 10.29 -5.88
CA ASP A 265 1.77 10.60 -7.31
C ASP A 265 0.51 10.10 -8.03
N ALA A 266 0.08 8.85 -7.73
CA ALA A 266 -1.07 8.25 -8.41
C ALA A 266 -2.37 8.48 -7.64
N LYS A 267 -2.47 8.01 -6.38
CA LYS A 267 -3.75 8.02 -5.63
C LYS A 267 -4.23 9.45 -5.28
N ILE A 268 -3.32 10.37 -4.95
CA ILE A 268 -3.64 11.79 -4.68
C ILE A 268 -3.27 12.66 -5.88
N GLY A 269 -2.10 12.46 -6.47
CA GLY A 269 -1.50 13.36 -7.46
C GLY A 269 -2.16 13.32 -8.83
N GLU A 270 -2.59 12.17 -9.33
CA GLU A 270 -3.28 12.08 -10.61
C GLU A 270 -4.64 12.79 -10.57
N PRO A 271 -5.56 12.53 -9.62
CA PRO A 271 -6.78 13.31 -9.46
C PRO A 271 -6.52 14.81 -9.33
N TYR A 272 -5.54 15.20 -8.51
CA TYR A 272 -5.16 16.61 -8.33
C TYR A 272 -4.72 17.26 -9.64
N THR A 273 -3.84 16.61 -10.40
CA THR A 273 -3.30 17.09 -11.67
C THR A 273 -4.38 17.20 -12.75
N LEU A 274 -5.25 16.20 -12.86
CA LEU A 274 -6.40 16.21 -13.76
C LEU A 274 -7.34 17.39 -13.43
N TYR A 275 -7.61 17.60 -12.14
CA TYR A 275 -8.45 18.72 -11.71
C TYR A 275 -7.84 20.07 -12.05
N GLN A 276 -6.53 20.26 -11.82
CA GLN A 276 -5.80 21.48 -12.19
C GLN A 276 -5.80 21.73 -13.70
N ALA A 277 -5.83 20.67 -14.51
CA ALA A 277 -5.95 20.73 -15.96
C ALA A 277 -7.38 21.05 -16.46
N GLY A 278 -8.35 21.22 -15.55
CA GLY A 278 -9.76 21.47 -15.87
C GLY A 278 -10.56 20.21 -16.25
N LYS A 279 -9.96 19.03 -16.13
CA LYS A 279 -10.56 17.73 -16.41
C LYS A 279 -11.28 17.19 -15.15
N THR A 280 -12.24 17.97 -14.65
CA THR A 280 -12.83 17.73 -13.32
C THR A 280 -13.58 16.41 -13.21
N GLN A 281 -14.19 15.91 -14.28
CA GLN A 281 -14.88 14.62 -14.27
C GLN A 281 -13.89 13.45 -14.29
N GLU A 282 -12.84 13.55 -15.14
CA GLU A 282 -11.76 12.55 -15.15
C GLU A 282 -11.09 12.49 -13.77
N ALA A 283 -10.78 13.66 -13.17
CA ALA A 283 -10.23 13.76 -11.84
C ALA A 283 -11.09 13.08 -10.77
N LEU A 284 -12.41 13.24 -10.87
CA LEU A 284 -13.34 12.63 -9.93
C LEU A 284 -13.31 11.09 -10.00
N TYR A 285 -13.27 10.53 -11.20
CA TYR A 285 -13.24 9.06 -11.39
C TYR A 285 -11.87 8.44 -11.18
N ALA A 286 -10.80 9.25 -11.17
CA ALA A 286 -9.48 8.80 -10.77
C ALA A 286 -9.31 8.63 -9.26
N VAL A 287 -10.25 9.15 -8.43
CA VAL A 287 -10.22 8.98 -6.97
C VAL A 287 -10.62 7.57 -6.59
N GLU A 288 -9.73 6.84 -5.95
CA GLU A 288 -10.00 5.52 -5.37
C GLU A 288 -10.97 5.59 -4.19
N SER A 289 -11.71 4.50 -3.92
CA SER A 289 -12.76 4.44 -2.88
C SER A 289 -13.80 5.56 -3.02
N TRP A 290 -14.18 5.81 -4.27
CA TRP A 290 -15.02 6.91 -4.68
C TRP A 290 -16.46 6.83 -4.19
N TYR A 291 -17.02 5.62 -4.09
CA TYR A 291 -18.41 5.38 -3.67
C TYR A 291 -18.57 5.38 -2.16
N SER A 292 -17.61 4.85 -1.43
CA SER A 292 -17.60 4.77 0.03
C SER A 292 -17.13 6.05 0.69
N TRP A 293 -16.42 6.93 -0.05
CA TRP A 293 -15.72 8.11 0.45
C TRP A 293 -14.59 7.77 1.43
N HIS A 294 -13.98 6.60 1.30
CA HIS A 294 -13.01 6.08 2.25
C HIS A 294 -11.54 6.39 1.89
N SER A 295 -11.27 6.99 0.72
CA SER A 295 -9.93 7.24 0.17
C SER A 295 -8.91 7.75 1.20
N ARG A 296 -9.28 8.74 2.02
CA ARG A 296 -8.38 9.31 3.01
C ARG A 296 -7.90 8.30 4.04
N ASP A 297 -8.80 7.41 4.48
CA ASP A 297 -8.47 6.39 5.48
C ASP A 297 -7.68 5.25 4.84
N ASP A 298 -7.97 4.89 3.58
CA ASP A 298 -7.21 3.94 2.78
C ASP A 298 -5.77 4.42 2.60
N TYR A 299 -5.57 5.62 2.07
CA TYR A 299 -4.22 6.19 1.86
C TYR A 299 -3.44 6.36 3.18
N THR A 300 -4.12 6.64 4.28
CA THR A 300 -3.48 6.66 5.60
C THR A 300 -2.99 5.27 5.99
N ASN A 301 -3.78 4.21 5.75
CA ASN A 301 -3.40 2.83 6.03
C ASN A 301 -2.25 2.37 5.12
N ASN A 302 -2.15 2.86 3.88
CA ASN A 302 -0.99 2.64 3.02
C ASN A 302 0.29 3.16 3.70
N ILE A 303 0.31 4.39 4.19
CA ILE A 303 1.48 4.93 4.91
C ILE A 303 1.70 4.23 6.26
N LEU A 304 0.64 3.82 6.95
CA LEU A 304 0.78 3.04 8.18
C LEU A 304 1.31 1.63 7.92
N SER A 305 1.16 1.06 6.71
CA SER A 305 1.84 -0.18 6.32
C SER A 305 3.36 -0.02 6.37
N ILE A 306 3.89 1.11 5.88
CA ILE A 306 5.32 1.47 5.96
C ILE A 306 5.77 1.57 7.43
N ARG A 307 4.96 2.23 8.28
CA ARG A 307 5.25 2.29 9.73
C ARG A 307 5.35 0.88 10.33
N ASN A 308 4.39 0.02 10.04
CA ASN A 308 4.35 -1.34 10.59
C ASN A 308 5.58 -2.15 10.18
N VAL A 309 5.99 -2.03 8.93
CA VAL A 309 7.21 -2.62 8.39
C VAL A 309 8.45 -2.07 9.11
N TYR A 310 8.60 -0.75 9.16
CA TYR A 310 9.78 -0.10 9.74
C TYR A 310 9.90 -0.34 11.25
N TYR A 311 8.76 -0.42 11.98
CA TYR A 311 8.72 -0.69 13.42
C TYR A 311 8.73 -2.18 13.76
N GLY A 312 8.50 -3.09 12.81
CA GLY A 312 8.39 -4.52 13.03
C GLY A 312 7.20 -4.90 13.92
N SER A 313 6.11 -4.11 13.88
CA SER A 313 4.89 -4.35 14.64
C SER A 313 3.68 -3.67 14.02
N ARG A 314 2.47 -4.19 14.27
CA ARG A 314 1.20 -3.65 13.78
C ARG A 314 0.53 -2.67 14.77
N ASP A 315 0.99 -2.62 16.01
CA ASP A 315 0.38 -1.82 17.10
C ASP A 315 1.01 -0.43 17.27
N GLY A 316 1.99 -0.10 16.42
CA GLY A 316 2.72 1.17 16.46
C GLY A 316 3.85 1.22 17.49
N SER A 317 4.12 0.13 18.21
CA SER A 317 5.31 0.00 19.06
C SER A 317 6.54 -0.34 18.21
N ILE A 318 7.72 0.09 18.63
CA ILE A 318 8.98 -0.27 17.95
C ILE A 318 9.49 -1.57 18.55
N ASN A 319 9.60 -2.61 17.72
CA ASN A 319 10.20 -3.88 18.14
C ASN A 319 11.72 -3.78 18.16
N LYS A 320 12.36 -4.47 19.09
CA LYS A 320 13.83 -4.53 19.16
C LYS A 320 14.49 -5.15 17.92
N ASN A 321 13.77 -6.02 17.21
CA ASN A 321 14.17 -6.64 15.96
C ASN A 321 13.44 -5.94 14.80
N SER A 322 13.69 -4.65 14.59
CA SER A 322 13.07 -3.84 13.55
C SER A 322 14.11 -3.01 12.81
N LEU A 323 13.76 -2.53 11.62
CA LEU A 323 14.59 -1.57 10.89
C LEU A 323 14.85 -0.31 11.72
N SER A 324 13.83 0.22 12.41
CA SER A 324 13.98 1.37 13.30
C SER A 324 15.02 1.13 14.40
N SER A 325 15.00 -0.05 15.03
CA SER A 325 15.97 -0.38 16.08
C SER A 325 17.39 -0.57 15.54
N LEU A 326 17.52 -1.12 14.32
CA LEU A 326 18.82 -1.24 13.64
C LEU A 326 19.36 0.13 13.27
N VAL A 327 18.56 0.96 12.61
CA VAL A 327 18.97 2.31 12.21
C VAL A 327 19.34 3.15 13.41
N ALA A 328 18.53 3.13 14.49
CA ALA A 328 18.83 3.84 15.74
C ALA A 328 20.13 3.40 16.43
N LYS A 329 20.56 2.15 16.22
CA LYS A 329 21.85 1.65 16.73
C LYS A 329 23.04 2.34 16.07
N TYR A 330 22.92 2.63 14.77
CA TYR A 330 23.99 3.20 13.96
C TYR A 330 23.87 4.72 13.82
N ASP A 331 22.66 5.23 13.65
CA ASP A 331 22.35 6.66 13.53
C ASP A 331 20.96 6.98 14.10
N PRO A 332 20.89 7.42 15.38
CA PRO A 332 19.62 7.76 16.03
C PRO A 332 18.90 8.96 15.39
N GLU A 333 19.63 9.87 14.71
CA GLU A 333 19.03 11.06 14.07
C GLU A 333 18.31 10.63 12.79
N VAL A 334 18.91 9.76 11.98
CA VAL A 334 18.28 9.17 10.78
C VAL A 334 17.04 8.36 11.16
N ASP A 335 17.08 7.54 12.22
CA ASP A 335 15.89 6.85 12.70
C ASP A 335 14.77 7.81 13.11
N ALA A 336 15.11 8.85 13.88
CA ALA A 336 14.13 9.84 14.31
C ALA A 336 13.51 10.59 13.13
N GLU A 337 14.31 10.92 12.12
CA GLU A 337 13.84 11.57 10.90
C GLU A 337 12.91 10.68 10.09
N MET A 338 13.27 9.41 9.88
CA MET A 338 12.40 8.43 9.20
C MET A 338 11.05 8.28 9.91
N ARG A 339 11.03 8.12 11.23
CA ARG A 339 9.79 8.02 12.01
C ARG A 339 8.94 9.28 11.92
N ASN A 340 9.58 10.45 11.90
CA ASN A 340 8.88 11.73 11.73
C ASN A 340 8.31 11.87 10.31
N SER A 341 9.03 11.47 9.28
CA SER A 341 8.58 11.49 7.89
C SER A 341 7.35 10.60 7.67
N ILE A 342 7.37 9.36 8.17
CA ILE A 342 6.22 8.45 8.13
C ILE A 342 5.01 9.09 8.85
N THR A 343 5.22 9.65 10.03
CA THR A 343 4.14 10.29 10.81
C THR A 343 3.62 11.53 10.11
N HIS A 344 4.50 12.31 9.49
CA HIS A 344 4.14 13.52 8.74
C HIS A 344 3.26 13.18 7.54
N ALA A 345 3.65 12.20 6.72
CA ALA A 345 2.86 11.77 5.56
C ALA A 345 1.45 11.29 5.98
N ALA A 346 1.35 10.40 6.99
CA ALA A 346 0.06 9.93 7.49
C ALA A 346 -0.82 11.08 8.01
N ASN A 347 -0.26 12.02 8.77
CA ASN A 347 -1.00 13.17 9.30
C ASN A 347 -1.42 14.16 8.19
N ALA A 348 -0.58 14.37 7.17
CA ALA A 348 -0.90 15.23 6.05
C ALA A 348 -2.08 14.68 5.24
N ILE A 349 -2.12 13.36 5.01
CA ILE A 349 -3.26 12.69 4.37
C ILE A 349 -4.53 12.84 5.23
N GLN A 350 -4.44 12.61 6.54
CA GLN A 350 -5.58 12.77 7.45
C GLN A 350 -6.09 14.22 7.54
N ALA A 351 -5.27 15.21 7.20
CA ALA A 351 -5.68 16.60 7.15
C ALA A 351 -6.52 16.95 5.90
N ILE A 352 -6.52 16.11 4.87
CA ILE A 352 -7.34 16.32 3.66
C ILE A 352 -8.82 16.37 4.06
N PRO A 353 -9.59 17.41 3.66
CA PRO A 353 -11.01 17.48 3.96
C PRO A 353 -11.80 16.33 3.34
N GLN A 354 -12.72 15.76 4.10
CA GLN A 354 -13.58 14.68 3.59
C GLN A 354 -14.85 15.21 2.90
N PRO A 355 -15.34 14.50 1.88
CA PRO A 355 -14.64 13.39 1.20
C PRO A 355 -13.57 13.95 0.26
N PHE A 356 -12.49 13.20 0.06
CA PHE A 356 -11.40 13.61 -0.83
C PHE A 356 -11.90 13.92 -2.25
N ARG A 357 -12.79 13.09 -2.79
CA ARG A 357 -13.39 13.31 -4.12
C ARG A 357 -14.01 14.71 -4.32
N ASN A 358 -14.46 15.36 -3.27
CA ASN A 358 -15.03 16.72 -3.33
C ASN A 358 -13.99 17.80 -2.99
N ASN A 359 -12.79 17.40 -2.59
CA ASN A 359 -11.72 18.26 -2.11
C ASN A 359 -10.38 17.96 -2.80
N ILE A 360 -10.43 17.43 -4.04
CA ILE A 360 -9.26 17.00 -4.82
C ILE A 360 -8.18 18.08 -4.90
N ASN A 361 -8.58 19.34 -5.15
CA ASN A 361 -7.67 20.47 -5.28
C ASN A 361 -7.44 21.25 -3.98
N SER A 362 -7.67 20.63 -2.83
CA SER A 362 -7.41 21.26 -1.53
C SER A 362 -5.92 21.52 -1.33
N LYS A 363 -5.62 22.50 -0.48
CA LYS A 363 -4.24 22.77 -0.07
C LYS A 363 -3.64 21.59 0.69
N GLU A 364 -4.46 20.90 1.47
CA GLU A 364 -4.09 19.76 2.25
C GLU A 364 -3.72 18.56 1.35
N ALA A 365 -4.41 18.36 0.21
CA ALA A 365 -4.01 17.36 -0.78
C ALA A 365 -2.61 17.64 -1.34
N ALA A 366 -2.33 18.89 -1.72
CA ALA A 366 -0.98 19.29 -2.19
C ALA A 366 0.09 19.06 -1.09
N THR A 367 -0.23 19.35 0.18
CA THR A 367 0.69 19.11 1.30
C THR A 367 0.92 17.61 1.54
N ALA A 368 -0.11 16.78 1.36
CA ALA A 368 0.03 15.32 1.48
C ALA A 368 0.93 14.75 0.38
N MET A 369 0.81 15.22 -0.87
CA MET A 369 1.70 14.84 -1.97
C MET A 369 3.17 15.19 -1.65
N GLU A 370 3.44 16.42 -1.17
CA GLU A 370 4.78 16.86 -0.76
C GLU A 370 5.35 15.99 0.37
N ALA A 371 4.51 15.59 1.34
CA ALA A 371 4.93 14.75 2.46
C ALA A 371 5.23 13.30 2.03
N CYS A 372 4.49 12.75 1.07
CA CYS A 372 4.78 11.45 0.48
C CYS A 372 6.08 11.46 -0.35
N GLU A 373 6.31 12.53 -1.16
CA GLU A 373 7.57 12.71 -1.88
C GLU A 373 8.78 12.77 -0.92
N GLU A 374 8.65 13.51 0.20
CA GLU A 374 9.69 13.55 1.25
C GLU A 374 9.96 12.14 1.83
N LEU A 375 8.91 11.37 2.09
CA LEU A 375 9.03 10.00 2.61
C LEU A 375 9.74 9.09 1.60
N VAL A 376 9.41 9.15 0.31
CA VAL A 376 10.09 8.41 -0.77
C VAL A 376 11.59 8.72 -0.78
N VAL A 377 11.96 10.00 -0.71
CA VAL A 377 13.37 10.43 -0.69
C VAL A 377 14.11 9.86 0.52
N ASN A 378 13.48 9.90 1.69
CA ASN A 378 14.09 9.39 2.93
C ASN A 378 14.25 7.87 2.92
N LEU A 379 13.26 7.13 2.43
CA LEU A 379 13.32 5.67 2.27
C LEU A 379 14.42 5.25 1.27
N ALA A 380 14.51 5.93 0.13
CA ALA A 380 15.55 5.67 -0.87
C ALA A 380 16.95 5.98 -0.33
N ALA A 381 17.11 7.07 0.42
CA ALA A 381 18.37 7.40 1.07
C ALA A 381 18.78 6.36 2.12
N LEU A 382 17.81 5.87 2.91
CA LEU A 382 18.04 4.80 3.87
C LEU A 382 18.48 3.51 3.17
N LYS A 383 17.80 3.09 2.10
CA LYS A 383 18.18 1.92 1.31
C LYS A 383 19.62 2.02 0.81
N ALA A 384 20.00 3.15 0.20
CA ALA A 384 21.36 3.38 -0.28
C ALA A 384 22.39 3.36 0.86
N THR A 385 22.05 3.87 2.02
CA THR A 385 22.93 3.85 3.20
C THR A 385 23.17 2.42 3.69
N LEU A 386 22.11 1.60 3.80
CA LEU A 386 22.25 0.20 4.23
C LEU A 386 23.07 -0.63 3.23
N GLN A 387 22.93 -0.38 1.92
CA GLN A 387 23.77 -1.00 0.87
C GLN A 387 25.26 -0.69 1.07
N LEU A 388 25.59 0.55 1.42
CA LEU A 388 26.99 0.96 1.63
C LEU A 388 27.58 0.41 2.94
N MET A 389 26.76 0.23 3.96
CA MET A 389 27.18 -0.21 5.29
C MET A 389 27.27 -1.74 5.44
N THR A 390 26.58 -2.50 4.59
CA THR A 390 26.51 -3.97 4.69
C THR A 390 27.75 -4.64 4.09
N LYS A 391 28.32 -5.62 4.78
CA LYS A 391 29.47 -6.45 4.36
C LYS A 391 29.14 -7.92 4.37
#